data_990266e6bebbe430350f1b7d206e8e7a
#
_entry.id   990266e6bebbe430350f1b7d206e8e7a
#
_cell.length_a   1.000
_cell.length_b   1.000
_cell.length_c   1.000
_cell.angle_alpha   90.00
_cell.angle_beta   90.00
_cell.angle_gamma   90.00
#
_symmetry.space_group_name_H-M   'P 1'
#
loop_
_entity.id
_entity.type
_entity.pdbx_description
1 polymer ?
#
loop_
_entity_poly.entity_id
_entity_poly.type
_entity_poly.pdbx_seq_one_letter_code
_entity_poly.pdbx_strand_id
1 'polypeptide(L)'
;LSNNIATYYFKSVGDEKSEMTDEDFRQMVKRGKEECHKGNVFQIVLSRRFYQQYKGDDFLLYRTLRSVNPSPYLYYFNFGNFRIFGSSPEAHLVVNAKTQRASIKPIAGTFRRTGNDEKDFQLAEQLRNDKKENAEHVMLVDLARNDLSRNCSDVRVDVFREVQYYSHVLHLVSGVSGKLNEDTKIIKLFADTFPAGT
;
A
#
# COMPACT_ATOMS: atom_id res chain seq x y z
N LEU A 1 -46.20 -10.15 12.23
CA LEU A 1 -44.85 -9.61 12.04
C LEU A 1 -44.12 -10.59 11.12
N SER A 2 -44.09 -10.30 9.82
CA SER A 2 -43.31 -11.09 8.84
C SER A 2 -41.84 -10.83 9.14
N ASN A 3 -41.13 -11.83 9.61
CA ASN A 3 -39.65 -11.83 9.64
C ASN A 3 -39.13 -11.84 8.22
N ASN A 4 -39.09 -10.67 7.58
CA ASN A 4 -38.27 -10.46 6.39
C ASN A 4 -36.80 -10.47 6.83
N ILE A 5 -36.22 -11.66 6.95
CA ILE A 5 -34.77 -11.80 7.02
C ILE A 5 -34.26 -11.33 5.67
N ALA A 6 -33.69 -10.14 5.62
CA ALA A 6 -33.04 -9.64 4.44
C ALA A 6 -31.98 -10.66 4.02
N THR A 7 -32.20 -11.31 2.89
CA THR A 7 -31.25 -12.30 2.35
C THR A 7 -30.12 -11.52 1.70
N TYR A 8 -29.08 -11.24 2.48
CA TYR A 8 -27.86 -10.60 1.97
C TYR A 8 -27.15 -11.60 1.06
N TYR A 9 -26.93 -11.24 -0.17
CA TYR A 9 -26.15 -12.03 -1.12
C TYR A 9 -25.27 -11.11 -1.95
N PHE A 10 -24.18 -11.64 -2.46
CA PHE A 10 -23.32 -11.03 -3.47
C PHE A 10 -23.03 -12.07 -4.56
N LYS A 11 -23.15 -11.67 -5.82
CA LYS A 11 -22.87 -12.55 -6.96
C LYS A 11 -22.30 -11.74 -8.13
N SER A 12 -21.17 -12.16 -8.67
CA SER A 12 -20.66 -11.66 -9.95
C SER A 12 -21.58 -12.04 -11.10
N VAL A 13 -21.72 -11.18 -12.11
CA VAL A 13 -22.59 -11.35 -13.27
C VAL A 13 -21.80 -11.05 -14.53
N GLY A 14 -21.88 -11.98 -15.50
CA GLY A 14 -21.13 -11.87 -16.76
C GLY A 14 -19.63 -12.08 -16.55
N ASP A 15 -18.87 -11.77 -17.60
CA ASP A 15 -17.43 -11.93 -17.62
C ASP A 15 -16.72 -10.67 -17.11
N GLU A 16 -15.54 -10.87 -16.52
CA GLU A 16 -14.63 -9.77 -16.19
C GLU A 16 -14.17 -9.08 -17.48
N LYS A 17 -14.12 -7.76 -17.44
CA LYS A 17 -13.63 -6.93 -18.55
C LYS A 17 -12.46 -6.09 -18.08
N SER A 18 -11.61 -5.69 -19.02
CA SER A 18 -10.52 -4.77 -18.78
C SER A 18 -10.56 -3.63 -19.80
N GLU A 19 -10.01 -2.47 -19.42
CA GLU A 19 -9.89 -1.32 -20.31
C GLU A 19 -8.82 -1.49 -21.40
N MET A 20 -7.93 -2.46 -21.24
CA MET A 20 -6.90 -2.78 -22.22
C MET A 20 -6.62 -4.28 -22.26
N THR A 21 -6.06 -4.75 -23.37
CA THR A 21 -5.66 -6.16 -23.53
C THR A 21 -4.42 -6.48 -22.70
N ASP A 22 -4.13 -7.76 -22.50
CA ASP A 22 -2.89 -8.22 -21.87
C ASP A 22 -1.66 -7.79 -22.67
N GLU A 23 -1.78 -7.79 -24.00
CA GLU A 23 -0.67 -7.38 -24.85
C GLU A 23 -0.40 -5.86 -24.75
N ASP A 24 -1.44 -5.04 -24.73
CA ASP A 24 -1.28 -3.59 -24.53
C ASP A 24 -0.59 -3.29 -23.20
N PHE A 25 -0.95 -4.01 -22.13
CA PHE A 25 -0.32 -3.86 -20.81
C PHE A 25 1.15 -4.30 -20.86
N ARG A 26 1.48 -5.43 -21.51
CA ARG A 26 2.87 -5.86 -21.68
C ARG A 26 3.71 -4.83 -22.46
N GLN A 27 3.15 -4.24 -23.51
CA GLN A 27 3.82 -3.17 -24.27
C GLN A 27 4.02 -1.91 -23.43
N MET A 28 3.07 -1.55 -22.58
CA MET A 28 3.21 -0.44 -21.64
C MET A 28 4.32 -0.70 -20.61
N VAL A 29 4.41 -1.92 -20.06
CA VAL A 29 5.51 -2.32 -19.16
C VAL A 29 6.86 -2.25 -19.87
N LYS A 30 6.94 -2.71 -21.13
CA LYS A 30 8.18 -2.67 -21.93
C LYS A 30 8.67 -1.24 -22.12
N ARG A 31 7.78 -0.33 -22.52
CA ARG A 31 8.10 1.12 -22.63
C ARG A 31 8.51 1.72 -21.28
N GLY A 32 7.81 1.41 -20.19
CA GLY A 32 8.18 1.86 -18.85
C GLY A 32 9.60 1.44 -18.45
N LYS A 33 9.98 0.19 -18.74
CA LYS A 33 11.34 -0.30 -18.51
C LYS A 33 12.38 0.46 -19.36
N GLU A 34 12.06 0.79 -20.59
CA GLU A 34 12.95 1.59 -21.46
C GLU A 34 13.17 3.00 -20.87
N GLU A 35 12.15 3.65 -20.33
CA GLU A 35 12.30 4.97 -19.69
C GLU A 35 13.15 4.91 -18.41
N CYS A 36 13.03 3.84 -17.63
CA CYS A 36 13.94 3.59 -16.50
C CYS A 36 15.39 3.40 -16.96
N HIS A 37 15.62 2.62 -18.04
CA HIS A 37 16.97 2.40 -18.58
C HIS A 37 17.61 3.67 -19.14
N LYS A 38 16.82 4.58 -19.71
CA LYS A 38 17.28 5.90 -20.16
C LYS A 38 17.58 6.86 -19.00
N GLY A 39 17.18 6.53 -17.77
CA GLY A 39 17.32 7.39 -16.62
C GLY A 39 16.29 8.53 -16.55
N ASN A 40 15.23 8.48 -17.36
CA ASN A 40 14.16 9.47 -17.35
C ASN A 40 13.30 9.38 -16.09
N VAL A 41 13.18 8.19 -15.51
CA VAL A 41 12.49 7.92 -14.24
C VAL A 41 13.28 6.86 -13.45
N PHE A 42 13.23 6.94 -12.13
CA PHE A 42 13.81 5.91 -11.26
C PHE A 42 12.83 4.74 -11.06
N GLN A 43 11.56 5.07 -10.99
CA GLN A 43 10.47 4.13 -10.76
C GLN A 43 9.23 4.63 -11.50
N ILE A 44 8.43 3.69 -11.99
CA ILE A 44 7.13 3.97 -12.61
C ILE A 44 6.11 2.93 -12.14
N VAL A 45 4.93 3.38 -11.74
CA VAL A 45 3.81 2.53 -11.38
C VAL A 45 2.81 2.52 -12.53
N LEU A 46 2.65 1.35 -13.14
CA LEU A 46 1.71 1.13 -14.23
C LEU A 46 0.47 0.45 -13.68
N SER A 47 -0.70 0.88 -14.13
CA SER A 47 -1.97 0.32 -13.68
C SER A 47 -2.84 -0.11 -14.84
N ARG A 48 -3.74 -1.03 -14.54
CA ARG A 48 -4.77 -1.54 -15.43
C ARG A 48 -6.07 -1.69 -14.64
N ARG A 49 -7.16 -1.25 -15.21
CA ARG A 49 -8.46 -1.34 -14.56
C ARG A 49 -9.23 -2.55 -15.06
N PHE A 50 -9.83 -3.27 -14.12
CA PHE A 50 -10.75 -4.38 -14.37
C PHE A 50 -12.15 -4.01 -13.93
N TYR A 51 -13.14 -4.55 -14.62
CA TYR A 51 -14.57 -4.31 -14.38
C TYR A 51 -15.28 -5.64 -14.23
N GLN A 52 -16.06 -5.76 -13.18
CA GLN A 52 -16.93 -6.92 -12.95
C GLN A 52 -18.32 -6.43 -12.56
N GLN A 53 -19.33 -6.80 -13.33
CA GLN A 53 -20.70 -6.57 -12.91
C GLN A 53 -21.07 -7.50 -11.75
N TYR A 54 -21.90 -7.02 -10.84
CA TYR A 54 -22.38 -7.81 -9.72
C TYR A 54 -23.85 -7.50 -9.40
N LYS A 55 -24.50 -8.39 -8.66
CA LYS A 55 -25.81 -8.20 -8.03
C LYS A 55 -25.69 -8.46 -6.54
N GLY A 56 -26.50 -7.75 -5.75
CA GLY A 56 -26.56 -7.90 -4.32
C GLY A 56 -25.82 -6.80 -3.56
N ASP A 57 -25.39 -7.13 -2.35
CA ASP A 57 -24.82 -6.19 -1.39
C ASP A 57 -23.29 -6.21 -1.45
N ASP A 58 -22.68 -5.08 -1.85
CA ASP A 58 -21.23 -4.91 -1.92
C ASP A 58 -20.55 -4.89 -0.53
N PHE A 59 -21.28 -4.59 0.52
CA PHE A 59 -20.75 -4.68 1.87
C PHE A 59 -20.39 -6.14 2.27
N LEU A 60 -21.07 -7.14 1.69
CA LEU A 60 -20.67 -8.54 1.85
C LEU A 60 -19.31 -8.83 1.24
N LEU A 61 -19.01 -8.23 0.07
CA LEU A 61 -17.70 -8.36 -0.55
C LEU A 61 -16.61 -7.77 0.36
N TYR A 62 -16.83 -6.58 0.93
CA TYR A 62 -15.92 -6.00 1.91
C TYR A 62 -15.74 -6.88 3.15
N ARG A 63 -16.83 -7.45 3.69
CA ARG A 63 -16.75 -8.38 4.84
C ARG A 63 -15.92 -9.61 4.53
N THR A 64 -16.06 -10.17 3.32
CA THR A 64 -15.26 -11.29 2.84
C THR A 64 -13.79 -10.89 2.71
N LEU A 65 -13.51 -9.74 2.08
CA LEU A 65 -12.15 -9.20 1.96
C LEU A 65 -11.47 -9.09 3.34
N ARG A 66 -12.18 -8.55 4.33
CA ARG A 66 -11.67 -8.44 5.69
C ARG A 66 -11.31 -9.78 6.31
N SER A 67 -12.05 -10.84 5.99
CA SER A 67 -11.79 -12.19 6.52
C SER A 67 -10.64 -12.90 5.81
N VAL A 68 -10.52 -12.68 4.49
CA VAL A 68 -9.49 -13.33 3.66
C VAL A 68 -8.13 -12.62 3.76
N ASN A 69 -8.16 -11.30 3.85
CA ASN A 69 -6.96 -10.47 3.90
C ASN A 69 -7.07 -9.40 5.01
N PRO A 70 -6.95 -9.81 6.28
CA PRO A 70 -6.94 -8.86 7.39
C PRO A 70 -5.64 -8.06 7.36
N SER A 71 -5.76 -6.74 7.16
CA SER A 71 -4.64 -5.80 7.18
C SER A 71 -4.89 -4.70 8.21
N PRO A 72 -3.87 -3.94 8.64
CA PRO A 72 -4.01 -2.91 9.66
C PRO A 72 -5.00 -1.80 9.28
N TYR A 73 -5.14 -1.52 7.99
CA TYR A 73 -6.00 -0.43 7.48
C TYR A 73 -7.12 -0.99 6.61
N LEU A 74 -8.25 -1.28 7.26
CA LEU A 74 -9.48 -1.72 6.63
C LEU A 74 -10.42 -0.52 6.51
N TYR A 75 -10.95 -0.28 5.33
CA TYR A 75 -11.84 0.86 5.10
C TYR A 75 -13.00 0.53 4.17
N TYR A 76 -14.11 1.20 4.38
CA TYR A 76 -15.29 1.17 3.54
C TYR A 76 -15.93 2.55 3.54
N PHE A 77 -15.83 3.26 2.43
CA PHE A 77 -16.43 4.58 2.23
C PHE A 77 -17.65 4.50 1.33
N ASN A 78 -18.77 5.03 1.79
CA ASN A 78 -20.00 5.14 1.03
C ASN A 78 -20.26 6.61 0.66
N PHE A 79 -20.10 6.94 -0.61
CA PHE A 79 -20.33 8.28 -1.15
C PHE A 79 -21.73 8.43 -1.81
N GLY A 80 -22.64 7.48 -1.55
CA GLY A 80 -23.99 7.46 -2.10
C GLY A 80 -24.07 6.74 -3.44
N ASN A 81 -23.57 7.35 -4.49
CA ASN A 81 -23.57 6.80 -5.86
C ASN A 81 -22.40 5.85 -6.17
N PHE A 82 -21.36 5.84 -5.38
CA PHE A 82 -20.24 4.90 -5.47
C PHE A 82 -19.67 4.58 -4.09
N ARG A 83 -18.91 3.50 -4.01
CA ARG A 83 -18.23 3.05 -2.79
C ARG A 83 -16.77 2.74 -3.07
N ILE A 84 -15.93 2.99 -2.08
CA ILE A 84 -14.52 2.63 -2.11
C ILE A 84 -14.22 1.83 -0.86
N PHE A 85 -13.66 0.63 -1.00
CA PHE A 85 -13.26 -0.19 0.12
C PHE A 85 -11.99 -0.96 -0.19
N GLY A 86 -11.29 -1.35 0.86
CA GLY A 86 -10.04 -2.07 0.73
C GLY A 86 -9.47 -2.55 2.04
N SER A 87 -8.36 -3.25 1.89
CA SER A 87 -7.51 -3.76 2.97
C SER A 87 -6.07 -3.43 2.61
N SER A 88 -5.45 -2.50 3.34
CA SER A 88 -4.08 -2.03 3.07
C SER A 88 -3.14 -2.38 4.21
N PRO A 89 -1.93 -2.85 3.92
CA PRO A 89 -0.88 -3.04 4.93
C PRO A 89 -0.22 -1.72 5.32
N GLU A 90 -0.38 -0.66 4.54
CA GLU A 90 0.40 0.57 4.63
C GLU A 90 -0.50 1.80 4.75
N ALA A 91 -0.08 2.75 5.60
CA ALA A 91 -0.62 4.10 5.65
C ALA A 91 0.35 5.05 4.95
N HIS A 92 -0.17 5.89 4.06
CA HIS A 92 0.64 6.92 3.38
C HIS A 92 1.32 7.87 4.38
N LEU A 93 0.55 8.36 5.34
CA LEU A 93 1.00 9.31 6.35
C LEU A 93 0.21 9.09 7.65
N VAL A 94 0.91 9.09 8.78
CA VAL A 94 0.29 9.07 10.10
C VAL A 94 0.73 10.29 10.89
N VAL A 95 -0.24 11.04 11.44
CA VAL A 95 0.04 12.18 12.31
C VAL A 95 -0.48 11.89 13.71
N ASN A 96 0.42 11.94 14.69
CA ASN A 96 0.08 11.81 16.08
C ASN A 96 -0.17 13.20 16.69
N ALA A 97 -1.44 13.50 16.97
CA ALA A 97 -1.86 14.79 17.49
C ALA A 97 -1.28 15.13 18.90
N LYS A 98 -1.00 14.13 19.72
CA LYS A 98 -0.44 14.33 21.07
C LYS A 98 1.03 14.69 21.03
N THR A 99 1.81 14.01 20.20
CA THR A 99 3.27 14.21 20.10
C THR A 99 3.64 15.22 19.02
N GLN A 100 2.67 15.67 18.22
CA GLN A 100 2.88 16.53 17.04
C GLN A 100 3.94 15.96 16.09
N ARG A 101 3.97 14.63 15.94
CA ARG A 101 4.89 13.96 15.01
C ARG A 101 4.12 13.35 13.85
N ALA A 102 4.65 13.58 12.66
CA ALA A 102 4.25 12.88 11.44
C ALA A 102 5.17 11.70 11.19
N SER A 103 4.66 10.62 10.62
CA SER A 103 5.48 9.46 10.25
C SER A 103 5.02 8.83 8.94
N ILE A 104 6.00 8.34 8.19
CA ILE A 104 5.85 7.54 6.97
C ILE A 104 6.56 6.21 7.24
N LYS A 105 5.93 5.11 6.85
CA LYS A 105 6.49 3.77 7.04
C LYS A 105 6.69 3.10 5.67
N PRO A 106 7.78 3.38 4.96
CA PRO A 106 8.05 2.74 3.69
C PRO A 106 8.15 1.22 3.85
N ILE A 107 7.45 0.51 2.98
CA ILE A 107 7.47 -0.93 2.85
C ILE A 107 8.08 -1.27 1.50
N ALA A 108 9.16 -2.05 1.47
CA ALA A 108 9.73 -2.58 0.25
C ALA A 108 10.24 -4.00 0.49
N GLY A 109 10.35 -4.77 -0.58
CA GLY A 109 10.68 -6.18 -0.49
C GLY A 109 9.50 -7.01 0.01
N THR A 110 9.11 -7.99 -0.80
CA THR A 110 7.96 -8.85 -0.47
C THR A 110 8.31 -10.30 -0.77
N PHE A 111 8.38 -11.12 0.27
CA PHE A 111 8.53 -12.57 0.12
C PHE A 111 7.25 -13.24 0.62
N ARG A 112 6.79 -14.25 -0.13
CA ARG A 112 5.61 -15.01 0.26
C ARG A 112 5.95 -15.94 1.41
N ARG A 113 5.12 -15.97 2.44
CA ARG A 113 5.22 -16.92 3.54
C ARG A 113 4.86 -18.33 3.09
N THR A 114 5.55 -19.30 3.65
CA THR A 114 5.31 -20.73 3.38
C THR A 114 4.33 -21.35 4.37
N GLY A 115 4.09 -20.69 5.50
CA GLY A 115 3.34 -21.25 6.64
C GLY A 115 4.16 -22.19 7.53
N ASN A 116 5.46 -22.32 7.25
CA ASN A 116 6.41 -23.03 8.09
C ASN A 116 7.37 -22.00 8.70
N ASP A 117 7.41 -21.89 10.00
CA ASP A 117 8.14 -20.84 10.72
C ASP A 117 9.65 -20.89 10.47
N GLU A 118 10.24 -22.08 10.35
CA GLU A 118 11.67 -22.22 10.08
C GLU A 118 12.04 -21.77 8.66
N LYS A 119 11.23 -22.13 7.66
CA LYS A 119 11.41 -21.65 6.28
C LYS A 119 11.15 -20.16 6.17
N ASP A 120 10.13 -19.67 6.86
CA ASP A 120 9.81 -18.23 6.88
C ASP A 120 10.94 -17.42 7.53
N PHE A 121 11.61 -17.97 8.56
CA PHE A 121 12.81 -17.36 9.14
C PHE A 121 13.96 -17.30 8.14
N GLN A 122 14.21 -18.39 7.40
CA GLN A 122 15.25 -18.41 6.35
C GLN A 122 14.93 -17.40 5.23
N LEU A 123 13.67 -17.28 4.82
CA LEU A 123 13.23 -16.29 3.86
C LEU A 123 13.39 -14.85 4.40
N ALA A 124 13.16 -14.61 5.68
CA ALA A 124 13.40 -13.32 6.32
C ALA A 124 14.87 -12.93 6.28
N GLU A 125 15.78 -13.87 6.53
CA GLU A 125 17.23 -13.64 6.41
C GLU A 125 17.65 -13.38 4.96
N GLN A 126 17.06 -14.10 4.00
CA GLN A 126 17.30 -13.84 2.57
C GLN A 126 16.83 -12.43 2.19
N LEU A 127 15.62 -12.04 2.58
CA LEU A 127 15.07 -10.71 2.33
C LEU A 127 15.96 -9.62 2.93
N ARG A 128 16.42 -9.80 4.16
CA ARG A 128 17.32 -8.87 4.85
C ARG A 128 18.65 -8.66 4.11
N ASN A 129 19.12 -9.68 3.40
CA ASN A 129 20.41 -9.67 2.69
C ASN A 129 20.28 -9.46 1.17
N ASP A 130 19.06 -9.36 0.63
CA ASP A 130 18.85 -9.15 -0.79
C ASP A 130 19.31 -7.73 -1.20
N LYS A 131 20.28 -7.67 -2.10
CA LYS A 131 20.90 -6.40 -2.51
C LYS A 131 19.93 -5.50 -3.27
N LYS A 132 19.06 -6.06 -4.10
CA LYS A 132 18.08 -5.31 -4.90
C LYS A 132 17.02 -4.71 -3.99
N GLU A 133 16.38 -5.55 -3.17
CA GLU A 133 15.33 -5.12 -2.24
C GLU A 133 15.86 -4.08 -1.25
N ASN A 134 17.11 -4.23 -0.79
CA ASN A 134 17.75 -3.26 0.08
C ASN A 134 18.02 -1.93 -0.61
N ALA A 135 18.47 -1.93 -1.86
CA ALA A 135 18.72 -0.69 -2.60
C ALA A 135 17.41 0.09 -2.84
N GLU A 136 16.35 -0.61 -3.22
CA GLU A 136 15.00 -0.02 -3.36
C GLU A 136 14.50 0.53 -2.03
N HIS A 137 14.65 -0.24 -0.94
CA HIS A 137 14.20 0.17 0.39
C HIS A 137 14.91 1.44 0.89
N VAL A 138 16.23 1.53 0.72
CA VAL A 138 17.01 2.72 1.09
C VAL A 138 16.52 3.95 0.32
N MET A 139 16.23 3.80 -0.98
CA MET A 139 15.68 4.89 -1.80
C MET A 139 14.32 5.38 -1.26
N LEU A 140 13.43 4.48 -0.84
CA LEU A 140 12.14 4.85 -0.26
C LEU A 140 12.27 5.51 1.11
N VAL A 141 13.24 5.08 1.93
CA VAL A 141 13.54 5.73 3.21
C VAL A 141 14.06 7.15 3.00
N ASP A 142 14.94 7.37 2.04
CA ASP A 142 15.46 8.71 1.72
C ASP A 142 14.36 9.61 1.15
N LEU A 143 13.47 9.08 0.32
CA LEU A 143 12.30 9.82 -0.15
C LEU A 143 11.41 10.24 1.01
N ALA A 144 11.09 9.33 1.94
CA ALA A 144 10.27 9.64 3.11
C ALA A 144 10.92 10.70 4.02
N ARG A 145 12.25 10.66 4.18
CA ARG A 145 13.00 11.70 4.90
C ARG A 145 12.89 13.06 4.22
N ASN A 146 13.11 13.10 2.91
CA ASN A 146 13.02 14.31 2.11
C ASN A 146 11.61 14.91 2.17
N ASP A 147 10.58 14.10 2.00
CA ASP A 147 9.18 14.53 2.01
C ASP A 147 8.77 15.12 3.37
N LEU A 148 9.13 14.45 4.47
CA LEU A 148 8.87 14.98 5.80
C LEU A 148 9.66 16.25 6.09
N SER A 149 10.89 16.38 5.60
CA SER A 149 11.75 17.54 5.89
C SER A 149 11.20 18.88 5.39
N ARG A 150 10.27 18.85 4.43
CA ARG A 150 9.60 20.06 3.92
C ARG A 150 8.69 20.74 4.94
N ASN A 151 8.11 19.96 5.85
CA ASN A 151 7.09 20.42 6.80
C ASN A 151 7.38 20.01 8.26
N CYS A 152 8.49 19.33 8.48
CA CYS A 152 8.87 18.80 9.79
C CYS A 152 10.32 19.15 10.13
N SER A 153 10.58 19.33 11.40
CA SER A 153 11.92 19.36 12.01
C SER A 153 12.22 18.03 12.69
N ASP A 154 13.46 17.83 13.14
CA ASP A 154 13.89 16.61 13.84
C ASP A 154 13.45 15.32 13.08
N VAL A 155 13.71 15.32 11.75
CA VAL A 155 13.40 14.16 10.89
C VAL A 155 14.44 13.08 11.14
N ARG A 156 13.97 11.88 11.50
CA ARG A 156 14.82 10.75 11.84
C ARG A 156 14.23 9.44 11.39
N VAL A 157 15.09 8.44 11.24
CA VAL A 157 14.71 7.05 11.00
C VAL A 157 14.59 6.36 12.35
N ASP A 158 13.37 6.08 12.79
CA ASP A 158 13.10 5.45 14.09
C ASP A 158 13.34 3.94 14.05
N VAL A 159 13.00 3.32 12.90
CA VAL A 159 13.20 1.89 12.61
C VAL A 159 13.79 1.77 11.22
N PHE A 160 14.82 0.94 11.07
CA PHE A 160 15.47 0.74 9.79
C PHE A 160 15.59 -0.73 9.42
N ARG A 161 14.94 -1.11 8.30
CA ARG A 161 15.03 -2.45 7.68
C ARG A 161 14.63 -3.59 8.61
N GLU A 162 13.52 -3.43 9.32
CA GLU A 162 12.92 -4.51 10.11
C GLU A 162 12.11 -5.44 9.20
N VAL A 163 12.34 -6.74 9.31
CA VAL A 163 11.48 -7.73 8.63
C VAL A 163 10.24 -7.96 9.46
N GLN A 164 9.07 -7.64 8.91
CA GLN A 164 7.77 -7.85 9.54
C GLN A 164 7.03 -9.01 8.88
N TYR A 165 6.38 -9.82 9.74
CA TYR A 165 5.63 -11.01 9.34
C TYR A 165 4.14 -10.66 9.30
N TYR A 166 3.59 -10.61 8.08
CA TYR A 166 2.15 -10.50 7.85
C TYR A 166 1.51 -11.88 7.63
N SER A 167 0.20 -11.95 7.47
CA SER A 167 -0.51 -13.23 7.34
C SER A 167 0.02 -14.10 6.19
N HIS A 168 0.37 -13.50 5.05
CA HIS A 168 0.75 -14.21 3.83
C HIS A 168 2.11 -13.82 3.26
N VAL A 169 2.72 -12.77 3.78
CA VAL A 169 3.96 -12.21 3.25
C VAL A 169 4.90 -11.74 4.36
N LEU A 170 6.18 -11.64 4.01
CA LEU A 170 7.22 -10.96 4.78
C LEU A 170 7.51 -9.64 4.06
N HIS A 171 7.61 -8.56 4.83
CA HIS A 171 7.98 -7.26 4.29
C HIS A 171 9.19 -6.69 5.02
N LEU A 172 10.01 -5.95 4.29
CA LEU A 172 11.04 -5.09 4.86
C LEU A 172 10.42 -3.71 5.13
N VAL A 173 10.42 -3.28 6.38
CA VAL A 173 9.74 -2.07 6.84
C VAL A 173 10.74 -1.14 7.52
N SER A 174 10.65 0.14 7.22
CA SER A 174 11.29 1.20 8.00
C SER A 174 10.26 2.20 8.52
N GLY A 175 10.67 2.98 9.51
CA GLY A 175 9.84 4.05 10.07
C GLY A 175 10.62 5.35 10.06
N VAL A 176 10.11 6.37 9.39
CA VAL A 176 10.66 7.73 9.36
C VAL A 176 9.67 8.65 10.04
N SER A 177 10.13 9.46 10.99
CA SER A 177 9.26 10.44 11.64
C SER A 177 9.91 11.82 11.72
N GLY A 178 9.08 12.85 11.84
CA GLY A 178 9.50 14.23 12.05
C GLY A 178 8.51 14.99 12.92
N LYS A 179 8.98 15.97 13.67
CA LYS A 179 8.13 16.87 14.45
C LYS A 179 7.54 17.92 13.52
N LEU A 180 6.22 18.10 13.53
CA LEU A 180 5.55 19.12 12.75
C LEU A 180 6.06 20.52 13.10
N ASN A 181 6.33 21.34 12.11
CA ASN A 181 6.59 22.76 12.32
C ASN A 181 5.29 23.46 12.75
N GLU A 182 5.39 24.53 13.54
CA GLU A 182 4.25 25.16 14.22
C GLU A 182 3.12 25.58 13.26
N ASP A 183 3.45 26.07 12.08
CA ASP A 183 2.47 26.54 11.09
C ASP A 183 2.04 25.47 10.08
N THR A 184 2.44 24.21 10.26
CA THR A 184 2.15 23.15 9.30
C THR A 184 0.68 22.75 9.32
N LYS A 185 -0.02 22.98 8.22
CA LYS A 185 -1.36 22.42 8.00
C LYS A 185 -1.24 20.96 7.55
N ILE A 186 -1.92 20.05 8.24
CA ILE A 186 -1.86 18.60 7.95
C ILE A 186 -2.24 18.29 6.49
N ILE A 187 -3.20 19.02 5.92
CA ILE A 187 -3.59 18.84 4.51
C ILE A 187 -2.47 19.24 3.54
N LYS A 188 -1.68 20.26 3.90
CA LYS A 188 -0.50 20.65 3.12
C LYS A 188 0.59 19.58 3.21
N LEU A 189 0.87 19.10 4.42
CA LEU A 189 1.82 17.98 4.61
C LEU A 189 1.42 16.78 3.77
N PHE A 190 0.12 16.39 3.80
CA PHE A 190 -0.39 15.30 2.96
C PHE A 190 -0.14 15.56 1.46
N ALA A 191 -0.46 16.77 0.98
CA ALA A 191 -0.26 17.13 -0.43
C ALA A 191 1.24 17.13 -0.83
N ASP A 192 2.12 17.59 0.05
CA ASP A 192 3.57 17.65 -0.19
C ASP A 192 4.25 16.27 -0.15
N THR A 193 3.62 15.27 0.46
CA THR A 193 4.08 13.87 0.51
C THR A 193 3.35 12.96 -0.49
N PHE A 194 2.38 13.48 -1.25
CA PHE A 194 1.63 12.73 -2.25
C PHE A 194 2.20 12.97 -3.66
N PRO A 195 2.24 11.92 -4.52
CA PRO A 195 1.87 10.53 -4.24
C PRO A 195 2.90 9.82 -3.35
N ALA A 196 2.45 8.70 -2.71
CA ALA A 196 3.38 7.83 -2.00
C ALA A 196 4.49 7.34 -2.94
N GLY A 197 5.69 7.18 -2.42
CA GLY A 197 6.90 6.93 -3.22
C GLY A 197 7.07 5.50 -3.73
N THR A 198 5.97 4.76 -3.87
CA THR A 198 6.04 3.33 -4.24
C THR A 198 5.78 3.07 -5.65
#